data_bc0d65b5c4cdeddefe16c0947df4197c
#
_entry.id   bc0d65b5c4cdeddefe16c0947df4197c
#
_cell.length_a   1.000
_cell.length_b   1.000
_cell.length_c   1.000
_cell.angle_alpha   90.00
_cell.angle_beta   90.00
_cell.angle_gamma   90.00
#
_symmetry.space_group_name_H-M   'P 1'
#
loop_
_entity.id
_entity.type
_entity.pdbx_description
1 polymer ?
#
loop_
_entity_poly.entity_id
_entity_poly.type
_entity_poly.pdbx_seq_one_letter_code
_entity_poly.pdbx_strand_id
1 'polypeptide(L)'
;IGETSLPSAGYNTHSLENEIQISNSWVMSPRVVNDMRFEYTRSRSSQTPLSTDPTISVQGAFTTGGSNSGTVRDNQDYFELQDYFTAAAGKHSINFGARLRATRDANFSDAGTNGLYIYQSLSDYLNHSPQKYQVTIVNNGQYTARATLFDASLFYQDDLKVSPRFTFSYGLRWEAQNYIHDINDWAPRFSLAYALDGGNGKPAKTVLRAGYGWFYQRWGVANTFGSGGSTPFPIFTIRYNQYHPAQQIFIQSFNNSSSGEENTAPTYYQTDSHFHASLDMQAAIGIDRQLSKAATMNVTYLYSQGIHQYLTNNITAPIWGATDGTYADVPVDGFHAPPLNLYTYQSEGFYRQSQILASANARFRRFSLFGFYMYNNALGNTGGVNSMPLNAHNLKLDYGRMGFDIHQRFVVLGNINAPWAISLSPMVAYNSGTPYDITIGNDLVANNQFNMRPTFAASCSEPGAVNPADYGIHGMPCLNASPAGTNEKIIPYGYGMGPQNVSMNMRVSKVIGIGPRVEGGGASGGGPHGPGGHGRGGFMGLSGNQGGPGRLDQTVSRKYSLTLSAFGTNILNHENLGTPNGTLLSPFFGKSQSLAGGFFGPRTPGNRSFTLQASFNF
;
A
#
# COMPACT_ATOMS: atom_id res chain seq x y z
N ILE A 1 -7.41 17.36 -12.41
CA ILE A 1 -7.09 17.84 -13.77
C ILE A 1 -5.63 17.45 -14.04
N GLY A 2 -5.37 16.59 -14.99
CA GLY A 2 -4.02 16.14 -15.34
C GLY A 2 -3.98 15.51 -16.72
N GLU A 3 -2.86 15.68 -17.39
CA GLU A 3 -2.45 15.10 -18.67
C GLU A 3 -3.45 15.27 -19.81
N THR A 4 -4.50 14.46 -19.89
CA THR A 4 -5.47 14.49 -20.99
C THR A 4 -6.88 14.90 -20.57
N SER A 5 -7.13 15.19 -19.29
CA SER A 5 -8.46 15.58 -18.80
C SER A 5 -8.68 17.09 -18.94
N LEU A 6 -9.71 17.48 -19.68
CA LEU A 6 -10.13 18.87 -19.82
C LEU A 6 -10.79 19.36 -18.51
N PRO A 7 -10.81 20.69 -18.26
CA PRO A 7 -11.33 21.26 -17.02
C PRO A 7 -12.76 20.86 -16.67
N SER A 8 -13.64 20.67 -17.65
CA SER A 8 -15.03 20.26 -17.44
C SER A 8 -15.17 18.88 -16.78
N ALA A 9 -14.23 17.95 -17.05
CA ALA A 9 -14.17 16.63 -16.44
C ALA A 9 -13.56 16.65 -15.01
N GLY A 10 -13.21 17.82 -14.52
CA GLY A 10 -12.66 18.02 -13.19
C GLY A 10 -13.74 18.03 -12.10
N TYR A 11 -13.27 18.13 -10.85
CA TYR A 11 -14.12 18.23 -9.67
C TYR A 11 -13.45 19.09 -8.59
N ASN A 12 -14.27 19.63 -7.69
CA ASN A 12 -13.82 20.28 -6.47
C ASN A 12 -13.79 19.27 -5.33
N THR A 13 -12.77 19.34 -4.49
CA THR A 13 -12.70 18.54 -3.26
C THR A 13 -12.70 19.45 -2.04
N HIS A 14 -13.40 19.02 -1.00
CA HIS A 14 -13.36 19.62 0.32
C HIS A 14 -13.12 18.52 1.35
N SER A 15 -12.19 18.72 2.25
CA SER A 15 -11.91 17.80 3.35
C SER A 15 -11.79 18.57 4.66
N LEU A 16 -12.46 18.05 5.69
CA LEU A 16 -12.41 18.57 7.06
C LEU A 16 -12.16 17.41 8.02
N GLU A 17 -11.15 17.54 8.86
CA GLU A 17 -10.87 16.60 9.92
C GLU A 17 -10.76 17.35 11.25
N ASN A 18 -11.44 16.82 12.25
CA ASN A 18 -11.37 17.29 13.63
C ASN A 18 -11.02 16.12 14.52
N GLU A 19 -10.01 16.29 15.36
CA GLU A 19 -9.54 15.26 16.30
C GLU A 19 -9.59 15.82 17.72
N ILE A 20 -10.14 15.03 18.64
CA ILE A 20 -10.11 15.27 20.07
C ILE A 20 -9.46 14.07 20.73
N GLN A 21 -8.37 14.31 21.44
CA GLN A 21 -7.65 13.30 22.18
C GLN A 21 -7.56 13.69 23.65
N ILE A 22 -7.96 12.77 24.53
CA ILE A 22 -7.83 12.89 25.98
C ILE A 22 -6.97 11.74 26.46
N SER A 23 -5.90 12.04 27.18
CA SER A 23 -5.01 11.04 27.77
C SER A 23 -4.77 11.31 29.22
N ASN A 24 -4.69 10.25 30.00
CA ASN A 24 -4.33 10.27 31.42
C ASN A 24 -3.25 9.22 31.69
N SER A 25 -2.15 9.64 32.28
CA SER A 25 -1.10 8.73 32.76
C SER A 25 -1.07 8.79 34.27
N TRP A 26 -1.45 7.69 34.91
CA TRP A 26 -1.57 7.60 36.36
C TRP A 26 -0.49 6.66 36.92
N VAL A 27 0.38 7.21 37.75
CA VAL A 27 1.35 6.45 38.53
C VAL A 27 0.65 5.91 39.79
N MET A 28 0.11 4.68 39.68
CA MET A 28 -0.63 4.03 40.76
C MET A 28 0.30 3.63 41.92
N SER A 29 1.54 3.26 41.59
CA SER A 29 2.61 2.93 42.52
C SER A 29 3.97 3.12 41.85
N PRO A 30 5.12 3.08 42.59
CA PRO A 30 6.45 3.12 41.98
C PRO A 30 6.73 2.00 40.95
N ARG A 31 5.85 0.99 40.89
CA ARG A 31 6.01 -0.17 40.00
C ARG A 31 4.87 -0.34 39.01
N VAL A 32 3.80 0.45 39.10
CA VAL A 32 2.61 0.28 38.25
C VAL A 32 2.18 1.66 37.71
N VAL A 33 2.11 1.73 36.39
CA VAL A 33 1.59 2.88 35.66
C VAL A 33 0.42 2.42 34.81
N ASN A 34 -0.63 3.23 34.82
CA ASN A 34 -1.78 3.09 33.93
C ASN A 34 -1.81 4.25 32.95
N ASP A 35 -1.96 3.94 31.66
CA ASP A 35 -2.11 4.90 30.58
C ASP A 35 -3.46 4.70 29.90
N MET A 36 -4.38 5.62 30.12
CA MET A 36 -5.70 5.63 29.47
C MET A 36 -5.73 6.72 28.40
N ARG A 37 -6.30 6.40 27.25
CA ARG A 37 -6.45 7.31 26.12
C ARG A 37 -7.80 7.13 25.47
N PHE A 38 -8.48 8.24 25.24
CA PHE A 38 -9.67 8.34 24.43
C PHE A 38 -9.39 9.23 23.23
N GLU A 39 -9.83 8.80 22.05
CA GLU A 39 -9.71 9.55 20.81
C GLU A 39 -11.05 9.55 20.07
N TYR A 40 -11.44 10.72 19.60
CA TYR A 40 -12.54 10.93 18.69
C TYR A 40 -12.05 11.70 17.47
N THR A 41 -12.21 11.11 16.29
CA THR A 41 -11.90 11.77 15.02
C THR A 41 -13.15 11.86 14.16
N ARG A 42 -13.44 13.04 13.69
CA ARG A 42 -14.51 13.33 12.74
C ARG A 42 -13.90 13.73 11.41
N SER A 43 -14.06 12.89 10.39
CA SER A 43 -13.62 13.17 9.03
C SER A 43 -14.84 13.36 8.10
N ARG A 44 -14.78 14.42 7.31
CA ARG A 44 -15.81 14.75 6.31
C ARG A 44 -15.09 15.08 5.02
N SER A 45 -15.31 14.30 4.00
CA SER A 45 -14.79 14.60 2.68
C SER A 45 -15.90 14.66 1.64
N SER A 46 -15.77 15.55 0.70
CA SER A 46 -16.70 15.67 -0.41
C SER A 46 -15.96 15.97 -1.71
N GLN A 47 -16.46 15.38 -2.77
CA GLN A 47 -16.07 15.66 -4.15
C GLN A 47 -17.32 16.07 -4.91
N THR A 48 -17.25 17.16 -5.65
CA THR A 48 -18.36 17.67 -6.46
C THR A 48 -17.85 17.91 -7.88
N PRO A 49 -18.45 17.27 -8.90
CA PRO A 49 -18.04 17.48 -10.31
C PRO A 49 -18.27 18.91 -10.74
N LEU A 50 -17.45 19.43 -11.66
CA LEU A 50 -17.61 20.75 -12.26
C LEU A 50 -18.73 20.78 -13.30
N SER A 51 -19.04 19.62 -13.92
CA SER A 51 -20.18 19.40 -14.81
C SER A 51 -20.81 18.06 -14.54
N THR A 52 -22.12 17.98 -14.67
CA THR A 52 -22.95 16.77 -14.60
C THR A 52 -23.26 16.19 -15.97
N ASP A 53 -22.72 16.76 -17.05
CA ASP A 53 -22.88 16.22 -18.41
C ASP A 53 -22.28 14.80 -18.48
N PRO A 54 -22.70 13.99 -19.45
CA PRO A 54 -22.04 12.72 -19.71
C PRO A 54 -20.53 12.89 -19.92
N THR A 55 -19.74 11.98 -19.36
CA THR A 55 -18.30 11.95 -19.59
C THR A 55 -18.01 11.43 -20.99
N ILE A 56 -17.08 12.08 -21.69
CA ILE A 56 -16.60 11.68 -23.00
C ILE A 56 -15.12 11.33 -22.87
N SER A 57 -14.76 10.08 -23.15
CA SER A 57 -13.38 9.59 -23.15
C SER A 57 -12.97 9.22 -24.57
N VAL A 58 -12.00 9.95 -25.10
CA VAL A 58 -11.36 9.64 -26.40
C VAL A 58 -10.01 9.03 -26.10
N GLN A 59 -9.87 7.73 -26.36
CA GLN A 59 -8.68 6.98 -25.99
C GLN A 59 -7.41 7.52 -26.65
N GLY A 60 -6.38 7.75 -25.85
CA GLY A 60 -5.12 8.31 -26.30
C GLY A 60 -5.14 9.81 -26.67
N ALA A 61 -6.28 10.51 -26.50
CA ALA A 61 -6.43 11.91 -26.81
C ALA A 61 -6.85 12.76 -25.62
N PHE A 62 -8.12 12.70 -25.17
CA PHE A 62 -8.61 13.52 -24.07
C PHE A 62 -9.84 12.94 -23.38
N THR A 63 -10.13 13.45 -22.18
CA THR A 63 -11.40 13.26 -21.48
C THR A 63 -12.07 14.61 -21.23
N THR A 64 -13.36 14.71 -21.54
CA THR A 64 -14.18 15.92 -21.39
C THR A 64 -15.61 15.59 -20.95
N GLY A 65 -16.52 16.55 -20.98
CA GLY A 65 -17.86 16.42 -20.40
C GLY A 65 -17.82 16.56 -18.89
N GLY A 66 -18.69 15.85 -18.17
CA GLY A 66 -18.65 15.79 -16.71
C GLY A 66 -17.64 14.76 -16.18
N SER A 67 -17.46 14.77 -14.89
CA SER A 67 -16.62 13.76 -14.21
C SER A 67 -17.41 12.46 -13.98
N ASN A 68 -16.92 11.34 -14.50
CA ASN A 68 -17.53 10.02 -14.26
C ASN A 68 -17.44 9.59 -12.78
N SER A 69 -16.58 10.24 -11.98
CA SER A 69 -16.51 10.00 -10.53
C SER A 69 -17.76 10.50 -9.79
N GLY A 70 -18.57 11.36 -10.39
CA GLY A 70 -19.78 11.91 -9.80
C GLY A 70 -19.53 12.70 -8.51
N THR A 71 -20.61 12.86 -7.75
CA THR A 71 -20.56 13.42 -6.40
C THR A 71 -20.22 12.31 -5.40
N VAL A 72 -19.20 12.52 -4.59
CA VAL A 72 -18.85 11.62 -3.49
C VAL A 72 -18.89 12.41 -2.18
N ARG A 73 -19.48 11.83 -1.14
CA ARG A 73 -19.46 12.35 0.24
C ARG A 73 -19.14 11.21 1.18
N ASP A 74 -18.05 11.35 1.92
CA ASP A 74 -17.62 10.39 2.94
C ASP A 74 -17.66 11.05 4.31
N ASN A 75 -18.56 10.57 5.17
CA ASN A 75 -18.80 11.07 6.51
C ASN A 75 -18.42 9.99 7.52
N GLN A 76 -17.25 10.11 8.12
CA GLN A 76 -16.73 9.14 9.05
C GLN A 76 -16.57 9.74 10.45
N ASP A 77 -17.02 9.00 11.47
CA ASP A 77 -16.75 9.27 12.89
C ASP A 77 -16.01 8.06 13.47
N TYR A 78 -14.85 8.29 14.03
CA TYR A 78 -13.98 7.28 14.63
C TYR A 78 -13.87 7.51 16.12
N PHE A 79 -13.96 6.43 16.89
CA PHE A 79 -13.82 6.41 18.34
C PHE A 79 -12.81 5.34 18.72
N GLU A 80 -11.88 5.66 19.60
CA GLU A 80 -10.94 4.71 20.18
C GLU A 80 -10.80 4.93 21.66
N LEU A 81 -10.88 3.85 22.44
CA LEU A 81 -10.56 3.81 23.86
C LEU A 81 -9.45 2.78 24.09
N GLN A 82 -8.37 3.22 24.70
CA GLN A 82 -7.23 2.38 25.11
C GLN A 82 -7.06 2.49 26.63
N ASP A 83 -6.79 1.38 27.28
CA ASP A 83 -6.44 1.34 28.70
C ASP A 83 -5.31 0.31 28.90
N TYR A 84 -4.12 0.81 29.20
CA TYR A 84 -2.89 0.02 29.26
C TYR A 84 -2.23 0.12 30.61
N PHE A 85 -1.79 -1.00 31.15
CA PHE A 85 -1.06 -1.12 32.38
C PHE A 85 0.36 -1.61 32.11
N THR A 86 1.31 -0.94 32.73
CA THR A 86 2.71 -1.36 32.77
C THR A 86 3.10 -1.63 34.21
N ALA A 87 3.59 -2.84 34.51
CA ALA A 87 3.97 -3.25 35.86
C ALA A 87 5.39 -3.83 35.90
N ALA A 88 6.22 -3.37 36.83
CA ALA A 88 7.56 -3.90 37.08
C ALA A 88 7.56 -4.80 38.31
N ALA A 89 7.88 -6.08 38.13
CA ALA A 89 7.90 -7.09 39.21
C ALA A 89 9.20 -7.90 39.18
N GLY A 90 10.23 -7.42 39.86
CA GLY A 90 11.54 -8.07 39.91
C GLY A 90 12.21 -8.13 38.55
N LYS A 91 12.26 -9.31 37.92
CA LYS A 91 12.83 -9.50 36.57
C LYS A 91 11.81 -9.35 35.44
N HIS A 92 10.54 -9.14 35.78
CA HIS A 92 9.43 -9.04 34.85
C HIS A 92 9.07 -7.59 34.58
N SER A 93 8.80 -7.27 33.29
CA SER A 93 8.19 -6.02 32.84
C SER A 93 6.91 -6.39 32.08
N ILE A 94 5.80 -6.33 32.80
CA ILE A 94 4.50 -6.81 32.34
C ILE A 94 3.72 -5.65 31.73
N ASN A 95 3.17 -5.85 30.54
CA ASN A 95 2.27 -4.93 29.88
C ASN A 95 0.98 -5.69 29.54
N PHE A 96 -0.16 -5.15 29.94
CA PHE A 96 -1.47 -5.70 29.57
C PHE A 96 -2.48 -4.58 29.38
N GLY A 97 -3.54 -4.85 28.66
CA GLY A 97 -4.56 -3.86 28.44
C GLY A 97 -5.61 -4.25 27.43
N ALA A 98 -6.49 -3.29 27.18
CA ALA A 98 -7.60 -3.40 26.26
C ALA A 98 -7.64 -2.22 25.29
N ARG A 99 -8.18 -2.44 24.10
CA ARG A 99 -8.50 -1.42 23.13
C ARG A 99 -9.85 -1.71 22.47
N LEU A 100 -10.70 -0.72 22.46
CA LEU A 100 -12.00 -0.74 21.80
C LEU A 100 -12.03 0.36 20.74
N ARG A 101 -12.57 0.04 19.56
CA ARG A 101 -12.72 0.99 18.48
C ARG A 101 -14.09 0.85 17.82
N ALA A 102 -14.62 2.00 17.41
CA ALA A 102 -15.82 2.05 16.59
C ALA A 102 -15.63 3.06 15.46
N THR A 103 -15.92 2.67 14.24
CA THR A 103 -15.94 3.56 13.09
C THR A 103 -17.35 3.58 12.52
N ARG A 104 -18.01 4.73 12.60
CA ARG A 104 -19.32 4.96 11.96
C ARG A 104 -19.05 5.68 10.65
N ASP A 105 -19.68 5.20 9.59
CA ASP A 105 -19.45 5.71 8.25
C ASP A 105 -20.76 5.84 7.48
N ALA A 106 -20.88 6.94 6.74
CA ALA A 106 -21.95 7.17 5.79
C ALA A 106 -21.35 7.71 4.49
N ASN A 107 -21.36 6.88 3.47
CA ASN A 107 -20.75 7.15 2.18
C ASN A 107 -21.82 7.29 1.10
N PHE A 108 -21.86 8.44 0.43
CA PHE A 108 -22.69 8.73 -0.73
C PHE A 108 -21.85 8.73 -1.99
N SER A 109 -22.33 8.09 -3.06
CA SER A 109 -21.73 8.17 -4.38
C SER A 109 -22.77 8.00 -5.48
N ASP A 110 -22.78 8.91 -6.45
CA ASP A 110 -23.53 8.81 -7.70
C ASP A 110 -22.60 8.60 -8.91
N ALA A 111 -21.43 8.04 -8.69
CA ALA A 111 -20.43 7.78 -9.72
C ALA A 111 -21.01 6.97 -10.91
N GLY A 112 -20.67 7.39 -12.13
CA GLY A 112 -21.10 6.74 -13.37
C GLY A 112 -22.54 6.98 -13.76
N THR A 113 -23.35 7.66 -12.95
CA THR A 113 -24.78 7.89 -13.25
C THR A 113 -25.02 8.95 -14.33
N ASN A 114 -24.03 9.81 -14.58
CA ASN A 114 -24.07 10.79 -15.67
C ASN A 114 -23.79 10.16 -17.05
N GLY A 115 -23.34 8.90 -17.10
CA GLY A 115 -22.97 8.20 -18.33
C GLY A 115 -21.56 8.51 -18.84
N LEU A 116 -20.99 7.55 -19.55
CA LEU A 116 -19.65 7.59 -20.12
C LEU A 116 -19.68 7.11 -21.57
N TYR A 117 -19.35 7.99 -22.50
CA TYR A 117 -19.10 7.64 -23.90
C TYR A 117 -17.61 7.38 -24.12
N ILE A 118 -17.27 6.23 -24.71
CA ILE A 118 -15.91 5.82 -25.03
C ILE A 118 -15.74 5.78 -26.53
N TYR A 119 -14.78 6.55 -27.04
CA TYR A 119 -14.35 6.59 -28.43
C TYR A 119 -12.94 6.01 -28.54
N GLN A 120 -12.69 5.12 -29.50
CA GLN A 120 -11.37 4.50 -29.69
C GLN A 120 -10.35 5.46 -30.27
N SER A 121 -10.80 6.43 -31.05
CA SER A 121 -9.93 7.39 -31.74
C SER A 121 -10.57 8.78 -31.83
N LEU A 122 -9.74 9.76 -32.14
CA LEU A 122 -10.20 11.12 -32.45
C LEU A 122 -11.10 11.14 -33.70
N SER A 123 -10.84 10.25 -34.67
CA SER A 123 -11.68 10.09 -35.86
C SER A 123 -13.09 9.64 -35.51
N ASP A 124 -13.22 8.66 -34.60
CA ASP A 124 -14.53 8.18 -34.17
C ASP A 124 -15.30 9.26 -33.42
N TYR A 125 -14.59 10.07 -32.61
CA TYR A 125 -15.19 11.22 -31.94
C TYR A 125 -15.73 12.25 -32.91
N LEU A 126 -14.96 12.61 -33.94
CA LEU A 126 -15.37 13.56 -34.99
C LEU A 126 -16.57 13.05 -35.80
N ASN A 127 -16.66 11.74 -35.97
CA ASN A 127 -17.77 11.09 -36.68
C ASN A 127 -18.98 10.78 -35.79
N HIS A 128 -18.94 11.20 -34.52
CA HIS A 128 -19.99 10.89 -33.51
C HIS A 128 -20.32 9.41 -33.40
N SER A 129 -19.32 8.54 -33.54
CA SER A 129 -19.46 7.07 -33.49
C SER A 129 -18.76 6.51 -32.25
N PRO A 130 -19.38 6.56 -31.06
CA PRO A 130 -18.79 5.99 -29.85
C PRO A 130 -18.75 4.46 -29.96
N GLN A 131 -17.62 3.88 -29.52
CA GLN A 131 -17.49 2.43 -29.43
C GLN A 131 -18.39 1.86 -28.34
N LYS A 132 -18.52 2.58 -27.21
CA LYS A 132 -19.23 2.10 -26.03
C LYS A 132 -19.88 3.26 -25.28
N TYR A 133 -21.05 3.00 -24.75
CA TYR A 133 -21.68 3.84 -23.72
C TYR A 133 -21.89 3.01 -22.45
N GLN A 134 -21.58 3.59 -21.31
CA GLN A 134 -21.80 2.98 -20.00
C GLN A 134 -22.53 3.95 -19.09
N VAL A 135 -23.48 3.47 -18.34
CA VAL A 135 -24.18 4.23 -17.30
C VAL A 135 -24.45 3.34 -16.09
N THR A 136 -24.22 3.86 -14.90
CA THR A 136 -24.54 3.16 -13.65
C THR A 136 -25.99 3.47 -13.27
N ILE A 137 -26.82 2.45 -13.17
CA ILE A 137 -28.19 2.56 -12.71
C ILE A 137 -28.25 1.97 -11.30
N VAL A 138 -28.60 2.79 -10.33
CA VAL A 138 -28.75 2.37 -8.93
C VAL A 138 -30.19 2.03 -8.66
N ASN A 139 -30.45 0.77 -8.27
CA ASN A 139 -31.80 0.32 -7.96
C ASN A 139 -32.37 1.10 -6.74
N ASN A 140 -33.62 1.53 -6.84
CA ASN A 140 -34.34 2.31 -5.82
C ASN A 140 -33.70 3.66 -5.44
N GLY A 141 -32.74 4.19 -6.21
CA GLY A 141 -32.12 5.51 -5.97
C GLY A 141 -31.38 5.63 -4.64
N GLN A 142 -30.92 4.52 -4.08
CA GLN A 142 -30.18 4.54 -2.81
C GLN A 142 -28.67 4.71 -3.04
N TYR A 143 -28.22 5.95 -3.08
CA TYR A 143 -26.83 6.32 -3.28
C TYR A 143 -25.99 6.35 -1.99
N THR A 144 -26.59 6.12 -0.82
CA THR A 144 -25.90 6.21 0.47
C THR A 144 -25.79 4.85 1.14
N ALA A 145 -24.60 4.40 1.40
CA ALA A 145 -24.30 3.27 2.26
C ALA A 145 -23.88 3.74 3.67
N ARG A 146 -24.30 3.00 4.70
CA ARG A 146 -23.93 3.26 6.10
C ARG A 146 -23.39 2.01 6.76
N ALA A 147 -22.35 2.20 7.56
CA ALA A 147 -21.66 1.12 8.25
C ALA A 147 -21.22 1.53 9.64
N THR A 148 -21.18 0.57 10.56
CA THR A 148 -20.51 0.72 11.85
C THR A 148 -19.61 -0.47 12.09
N LEU A 149 -18.30 -0.24 11.96
CA LEU A 149 -17.27 -1.22 12.29
C LEU A 149 -16.95 -1.09 13.78
N PHE A 150 -17.00 -2.19 14.48
CA PHE A 150 -16.57 -2.28 15.88
C PHE A 150 -15.49 -3.35 15.99
N ASP A 151 -14.39 -3.03 16.66
CA ASP A 151 -13.35 -3.99 16.98
C ASP A 151 -12.89 -3.85 18.44
N ALA A 152 -12.53 -4.99 19.02
CA ALA A 152 -12.03 -5.12 20.37
C ALA A 152 -10.72 -5.91 20.37
N SER A 153 -9.81 -5.56 21.27
CA SER A 153 -8.61 -6.35 21.50
C SER A 153 -8.18 -6.31 22.95
N LEU A 154 -7.68 -7.48 23.42
CA LEU A 154 -7.03 -7.66 24.72
C LEU A 154 -5.62 -8.14 24.49
N PHE A 155 -4.68 -7.73 25.31
CA PHE A 155 -3.31 -8.24 25.23
C PHE A 155 -2.66 -8.37 26.60
N TYR A 156 -1.72 -9.30 26.66
CA TYR A 156 -0.76 -9.49 27.74
C TYR A 156 0.62 -9.74 27.14
N GLN A 157 1.64 -9.09 27.68
CA GLN A 157 3.03 -9.28 27.31
C GLN A 157 3.91 -9.19 28.54
N ASP A 158 4.93 -10.03 28.63
CA ASP A 158 5.96 -9.98 29.66
C ASP A 158 7.36 -10.02 29.06
N ASP A 159 8.19 -9.07 29.44
CA ASP A 159 9.61 -9.01 29.15
C ASP A 159 10.39 -9.51 30.36
N LEU A 160 10.78 -10.78 30.35
CA LEU A 160 11.51 -11.45 31.41
C LEU A 160 13.03 -11.29 31.24
N LYS A 161 13.68 -10.54 32.11
CA LYS A 161 15.14 -10.46 32.22
C LYS A 161 15.67 -11.70 32.98
N VAL A 162 15.84 -12.82 32.25
CA VAL A 162 16.34 -14.08 32.81
C VAL A 162 17.74 -13.89 33.43
N SER A 163 18.61 -13.16 32.72
CA SER A 163 19.94 -12.78 33.19
C SER A 163 20.33 -11.41 32.61
N PRO A 164 21.44 -10.79 33.07
CA PRO A 164 21.94 -9.54 32.48
C PRO A 164 22.26 -9.62 30.97
N ARG A 165 22.41 -10.83 30.43
CA ARG A 165 22.72 -11.08 29.03
C ARG A 165 21.54 -11.63 28.22
N PHE A 166 20.47 -12.09 28.89
CA PHE A 166 19.38 -12.77 28.23
C PHE A 166 18.02 -12.22 28.66
N THR A 167 17.28 -11.70 27.70
CA THR A 167 15.89 -11.30 27.84
C THR A 167 15.03 -12.19 26.98
N PHE A 168 13.94 -12.70 27.53
CA PHE A 168 12.91 -13.45 26.84
C PHE A 168 11.60 -12.70 26.97
N SER A 169 10.94 -12.41 25.84
CA SER A 169 9.64 -11.75 25.81
C SER A 169 8.60 -12.71 25.27
N TYR A 170 7.45 -12.75 25.89
CA TYR A 170 6.31 -13.53 25.42
C TYR A 170 5.02 -12.77 25.64
N GLY A 171 4.03 -13.03 24.80
CA GLY A 171 2.75 -12.36 24.88
C GLY A 171 1.68 -13.07 24.08
N LEU A 172 0.45 -12.73 24.42
CA LEU A 172 -0.74 -13.19 23.73
C LEU A 172 -1.66 -12.01 23.52
N ARG A 173 -2.22 -11.91 22.33
CA ARG A 173 -3.23 -10.92 21.99
C ARG A 173 -4.45 -11.63 21.44
N TRP A 174 -5.63 -11.16 21.83
CA TRP A 174 -6.91 -11.54 21.27
C TRP A 174 -7.54 -10.36 20.56
N GLU A 175 -8.12 -10.59 19.38
CA GLU A 175 -8.79 -9.58 18.57
C GLU A 175 -10.11 -10.10 18.04
N ALA A 176 -11.10 -9.22 17.89
CA ALA A 176 -12.40 -9.55 17.30
C ALA A 176 -12.99 -8.33 16.58
N GLN A 177 -13.77 -8.58 15.52
CA GLN A 177 -14.48 -7.57 14.74
C GLN A 177 -15.92 -8.04 14.45
N ASN A 178 -16.83 -7.09 14.29
CA ASN A 178 -18.24 -7.40 14.04
C ASN A 178 -18.58 -7.87 12.61
N TYR A 179 -17.67 -7.72 11.62
CA TYR A 179 -17.90 -8.15 10.23
C TYR A 179 -17.12 -9.39 9.81
N ILE A 180 -16.22 -9.81 10.64
CA ILE A 180 -15.56 -11.10 10.53
C ILE A 180 -16.17 -11.99 11.62
N HIS A 181 -16.83 -13.07 11.24
CA HIS A 181 -17.46 -13.99 12.19
C HIS A 181 -16.45 -14.82 13.00
N ASP A 182 -15.16 -14.63 12.71
CA ASP A 182 -14.07 -15.23 13.47
C ASP A 182 -13.76 -14.39 14.71
N ILE A 183 -14.08 -14.93 15.88
CA ILE A 183 -13.82 -14.30 17.18
C ILE A 183 -12.63 -14.95 17.91
N ASN A 184 -11.95 -15.90 17.26
CA ASN A 184 -10.87 -16.69 17.85
C ASN A 184 -9.49 -16.24 17.40
N ASP A 185 -9.32 -14.96 17.11
CA ASP A 185 -8.07 -14.37 16.62
C ASP A 185 -7.03 -14.23 17.74
N TRP A 186 -6.46 -15.36 18.14
CA TRP A 186 -5.40 -15.42 19.14
C TRP A 186 -4.02 -15.28 18.48
N ALA A 187 -3.28 -14.25 18.84
CA ALA A 187 -2.00 -13.87 18.28
C ALA A 187 -0.85 -14.04 19.28
N PRO A 188 -0.26 -15.25 19.39
CA PRO A 188 0.93 -15.48 20.21
C PRO A 188 2.16 -14.78 19.64
N ARG A 189 3.04 -14.31 20.53
CA ARG A 189 4.28 -13.61 20.18
C ARG A 189 5.39 -14.00 21.14
N PHE A 190 6.56 -14.31 20.59
CA PHE A 190 7.75 -14.66 21.34
C PHE A 190 8.95 -13.94 20.77
N SER A 191 9.85 -13.46 21.63
CA SER A 191 11.13 -12.94 21.19
C SER A 191 12.21 -13.16 22.24
N LEU A 192 13.46 -13.16 21.77
CA LEU A 192 14.62 -13.26 22.63
C LEU A 192 15.70 -12.25 22.20
N ALA A 193 16.45 -11.78 23.16
CA ALA A 193 17.65 -10.98 22.95
C ALA A 193 18.78 -11.56 23.81
N TYR A 194 19.90 -11.92 23.17
CA TYR A 194 21.05 -12.51 23.83
C TYR A 194 22.33 -11.72 23.51
N ALA A 195 22.97 -11.21 24.55
CA ALA A 195 24.26 -10.54 24.46
C ALA A 195 25.38 -11.57 24.32
N LEU A 196 26.00 -11.67 23.13
CA LEU A 196 27.05 -12.63 22.82
C LEU A 196 28.38 -12.27 23.50
N ASP A 197 28.62 -10.99 23.72
CA ASP A 197 29.80 -10.45 24.36
C ASP A 197 29.41 -9.47 25.50
N GLY A 198 30.37 -8.93 26.19
CA GLY A 198 30.13 -8.09 27.35
C GLY A 198 30.18 -8.89 28.66
N GLY A 199 29.98 -8.23 29.78
CA GLY A 199 30.08 -8.78 31.13
C GLY A 199 31.14 -8.06 31.94
N ASN A 200 31.18 -8.32 33.26
CA ASN A 200 32.09 -7.62 34.20
C ASN A 200 31.96 -6.08 34.11
N GLY A 201 30.70 -5.59 34.00
CA GLY A 201 30.40 -4.15 33.90
C GLY A 201 30.62 -3.52 32.51
N LYS A 202 31.05 -4.30 31.52
CA LYS A 202 31.18 -3.79 30.14
C LYS A 202 29.88 -4.04 29.34
N PRO A 203 29.37 -3.04 28.62
CA PRO A 203 28.19 -3.21 27.75
C PRO A 203 28.49 -4.18 26.61
N ALA A 204 27.50 -4.96 26.22
CA ALA A 204 27.59 -5.84 25.07
C ALA A 204 27.72 -5.05 23.77
N LYS A 205 28.58 -5.49 22.89
CA LYS A 205 28.75 -4.94 21.54
C LYS A 205 27.99 -5.73 20.47
N THR A 206 27.69 -6.99 20.78
CA THR A 206 27.01 -7.91 19.86
C THR A 206 25.80 -8.48 20.56
N VAL A 207 24.62 -8.33 19.95
CA VAL A 207 23.35 -8.86 20.44
C VAL A 207 22.70 -9.68 19.34
N LEU A 208 22.41 -10.94 19.63
CA LEU A 208 21.56 -11.79 18.81
C LEU A 208 20.10 -11.55 19.22
N ARG A 209 19.21 -11.37 18.21
CA ARG A 209 17.77 -11.27 18.39
C ARG A 209 17.08 -12.30 17.55
N ALA A 210 16.04 -12.89 18.09
CA ALA A 210 15.12 -13.72 17.32
C ALA A 210 13.69 -13.49 17.81
N GLY A 211 12.72 -13.68 16.95
CA GLY A 211 11.31 -13.51 17.29
C GLY A 211 10.41 -14.27 16.33
N TYR A 212 9.24 -14.60 16.83
CA TYR A 212 8.14 -15.18 16.08
C TYR A 212 6.82 -14.63 16.60
N GLY A 213 5.89 -14.34 15.70
CA GLY A 213 4.59 -13.82 16.11
C GLY A 213 3.53 -13.95 15.04
N TRP A 214 2.29 -13.95 15.48
CA TRP A 214 1.09 -13.90 14.67
C TRP A 214 0.49 -12.51 14.71
N PHE A 215 -0.02 -12.04 13.55
CA PHE A 215 -0.56 -10.70 13.40
C PHE A 215 -1.81 -10.77 12.51
N TYR A 216 -2.96 -10.54 13.11
CA TYR A 216 -4.21 -10.45 12.36
C TYR A 216 -4.37 -9.07 11.74
N GLN A 217 -4.75 -9.06 10.48
CA GLN A 217 -5.10 -7.82 9.79
C GLN A 217 -6.58 -7.55 9.98
N ARG A 218 -6.89 -6.32 10.31
CA ARG A 218 -8.28 -5.92 10.44
C ARG A 218 -8.93 -5.72 9.11
N TRP A 219 -10.15 -6.18 9.00
CA TRP A 219 -11.04 -5.80 7.93
C TRP A 219 -11.40 -4.33 8.14
N GLY A 220 -10.83 -3.45 7.38
CA GLY A 220 -11.01 -2.01 7.52
C GLY A 220 -11.26 -1.37 6.19
N VAL A 221 -11.98 -0.29 6.23
CA VAL A 221 -12.21 0.57 5.07
C VAL A 221 -10.88 1.05 4.46
N ALA A 222 -9.88 1.33 5.32
CA ALA A 222 -8.56 1.77 4.88
C ALA A 222 -7.74 0.70 4.12
N ASN A 223 -8.03 -0.58 4.28
CA ASN A 223 -7.33 -1.64 3.53
C ASN A 223 -7.66 -1.62 2.04
N THR A 224 -8.73 -0.96 1.63
CA THR A 224 -9.10 -0.74 0.24
C THR A 224 -8.39 0.46 -0.41
N PHE A 225 -7.81 1.37 0.37
CA PHE A 225 -7.00 2.49 -0.12
C PHE A 225 -5.54 2.12 -0.38
N GLY A 226 -5.14 0.89 -0.13
CA GLY A 226 -3.75 0.47 0.04
C GLY A 226 -2.87 0.40 -1.18
N SER A 227 -3.23 0.92 -2.34
CA SER A 227 -2.33 0.92 -3.51
C SER A 227 -2.66 2.05 -4.50
N GLY A 228 -2.60 3.31 -4.05
CA GLY A 228 -2.35 4.44 -4.94
C GLY A 228 -3.36 4.72 -6.07
N GLY A 229 -4.49 4.06 -6.09
CA GLY A 229 -5.55 4.27 -7.06
C GLY A 229 -6.77 4.87 -6.39
N SER A 230 -6.97 6.14 -6.56
CA SER A 230 -8.15 6.88 -6.09
C SER A 230 -9.40 6.54 -6.90
N THR A 231 -9.92 5.34 -6.73
CA THR A 231 -11.29 5.07 -7.17
C THR A 231 -12.14 4.82 -5.92
N PRO A 232 -13.13 5.67 -5.63
CA PRO A 232 -14.05 5.49 -4.50
C PRO A 232 -14.95 4.25 -4.65
N PHE A 233 -14.94 3.62 -5.81
CA PHE A 233 -15.79 2.49 -6.16
C PHE A 233 -15.65 1.26 -5.25
N PRO A 234 -14.45 0.75 -4.96
CA PRO A 234 -14.32 -0.47 -4.16
C PRO A 234 -14.87 -0.34 -2.74
N ILE A 235 -14.66 0.83 -2.12
CA ILE A 235 -15.12 1.07 -0.75
C ILE A 235 -16.63 1.19 -0.69
N PHE A 236 -17.20 1.97 -1.58
CA PHE A 236 -18.64 2.09 -1.70
C PHE A 236 -19.29 0.73 -1.93
N THR A 237 -18.72 -0.06 -2.84
CA THR A 237 -19.19 -1.40 -3.14
C THR A 237 -19.11 -2.34 -1.95
N ILE A 238 -17.99 -2.37 -1.23
CA ILE A 238 -17.81 -3.22 -0.05
C ILE A 238 -18.84 -2.83 1.03
N ARG A 239 -18.96 -1.56 1.37
CA ARG A 239 -19.89 -1.09 2.38
C ARG A 239 -21.34 -1.33 1.97
N TYR A 240 -21.66 -1.00 0.73
CA TYR A 240 -22.97 -1.16 0.18
C TYR A 240 -23.45 -2.62 0.23
N ASN A 241 -22.63 -3.55 -0.16
CA ASN A 241 -22.98 -4.95 -0.24
C ASN A 241 -22.99 -5.67 1.10
N GLN A 242 -22.15 -5.27 2.04
CA GLN A 242 -22.21 -5.79 3.40
C GLN A 242 -23.54 -5.48 4.11
N TYR A 243 -24.16 -4.34 3.79
CA TYR A 243 -25.33 -3.84 4.49
C TYR A 243 -26.61 -3.91 3.67
N HIS A 244 -26.53 -4.03 2.37
CA HIS A 244 -27.66 -4.00 1.45
C HIS A 244 -27.49 -5.03 0.32
N PRO A 245 -27.43 -6.33 0.65
CA PRO A 245 -27.16 -7.38 -0.35
C PRO A 245 -28.21 -7.47 -1.46
N ALA A 246 -29.38 -6.83 -1.28
CA ALA A 246 -30.46 -6.80 -2.27
C ALA A 246 -30.38 -5.61 -3.24
N GLN A 247 -29.40 -4.74 -3.14
CA GLN A 247 -29.29 -3.59 -4.03
C GLN A 247 -28.38 -3.89 -5.23
N GLN A 248 -28.96 -3.87 -6.40
CA GLN A 248 -28.27 -4.11 -7.67
C GLN A 248 -27.68 -2.81 -8.22
N ILE A 249 -26.41 -2.88 -8.63
CA ILE A 249 -25.82 -1.87 -9.50
C ILE A 249 -25.86 -2.43 -10.92
N PHE A 250 -26.65 -1.82 -11.79
CA PHE A 250 -26.67 -2.14 -13.20
C PHE A 250 -25.69 -1.24 -13.94
N ILE A 251 -24.83 -1.83 -14.76
CA ILE A 251 -24.05 -1.10 -15.74
C ILE A 251 -24.70 -1.41 -17.10
N GLN A 252 -25.41 -0.45 -17.64
CA GLN A 252 -25.92 -0.57 -19.00
C GLN A 252 -24.79 -0.18 -19.98
N SER A 253 -24.48 -1.07 -20.89
CA SER A 253 -23.51 -0.78 -21.95
C SER A 253 -24.07 -1.17 -23.32
N PHE A 254 -23.72 -0.41 -24.36
CA PHE A 254 -23.97 -0.82 -25.74
C PHE A 254 -22.69 -0.64 -26.56
N ASN A 255 -22.48 -1.55 -27.50
CA ASN A 255 -21.42 -1.47 -28.48
C ASN A 255 -22.01 -1.07 -29.84
N ASN A 256 -21.35 -0.18 -30.56
CA ASN A 256 -21.82 0.30 -31.87
C ASN A 256 -21.77 -0.79 -32.97
N SER A 257 -21.19 -1.94 -32.71
CA SER A 257 -21.08 -3.08 -33.64
C SER A 257 -22.25 -4.05 -33.59
N SER A 258 -23.14 -3.91 -32.59
CA SER A 258 -24.33 -4.74 -32.45
C SER A 258 -25.55 -3.84 -32.16
N SER A 259 -26.57 -3.96 -32.96
CA SER A 259 -27.82 -3.21 -32.87
C SER A 259 -28.68 -3.64 -31.67
N GLY A 260 -28.12 -3.71 -30.47
CA GLY A 260 -28.82 -4.12 -29.25
C GLY A 260 -28.24 -3.50 -27.99
N GLU A 261 -29.11 -3.11 -27.06
CA GLU A 261 -28.70 -2.79 -25.69
C GLU A 261 -28.23 -4.08 -25.03
N GLU A 262 -26.92 -4.23 -24.82
CA GLU A 262 -26.37 -5.29 -23.97
C GLU A 262 -26.46 -4.83 -22.53
N ASN A 263 -27.46 -5.31 -21.82
CA ASN A 263 -27.49 -5.21 -20.37
C ASN A 263 -26.40 -6.13 -19.81
N THR A 264 -25.38 -5.57 -19.17
CA THR A 264 -24.43 -6.37 -18.41
C THR A 264 -25.17 -7.11 -17.29
N ALA A 265 -24.74 -8.33 -16.99
CA ALA A 265 -25.31 -9.11 -15.90
C ALA A 265 -25.29 -8.30 -14.59
N PRO A 266 -26.40 -8.32 -13.82
CA PRO A 266 -26.44 -7.64 -12.52
C PRO A 266 -25.30 -8.12 -11.64
N THR A 267 -24.72 -7.20 -10.90
CA THR A 267 -23.54 -7.49 -10.05
C THR A 267 -23.90 -7.30 -8.59
N TYR A 268 -23.66 -8.36 -7.81
CA TYR A 268 -23.83 -8.36 -6.36
C TYR A 268 -22.48 -8.62 -5.70
N TYR A 269 -22.32 -8.09 -4.48
CA TYR A 269 -21.17 -8.36 -3.65
C TYR A 269 -21.63 -8.91 -2.31
N GLN A 270 -20.88 -9.86 -1.77
CA GLN A 270 -21.11 -10.43 -0.45
C GLN A 270 -19.82 -10.83 0.21
N THR A 271 -19.83 -11.09 1.49
CA THR A 271 -18.74 -11.78 2.20
C THR A 271 -19.02 -13.27 2.24
N ASP A 272 -17.97 -14.08 2.16
CA ASP A 272 -18.08 -15.52 2.37
C ASP A 272 -18.58 -15.82 3.79
N SER A 273 -19.36 -16.89 3.93
CA SER A 273 -19.84 -17.36 5.24
C SER A 273 -18.73 -17.81 6.19
N HIS A 274 -17.58 -18.21 5.64
CA HIS A 274 -16.35 -18.62 6.34
C HIS A 274 -15.25 -17.57 6.22
N PHE A 275 -15.62 -16.29 6.25
CA PHE A 275 -14.66 -15.21 6.09
C PHE A 275 -13.84 -15.02 7.37
N HIS A 276 -12.54 -15.34 7.30
CA HIS A 276 -11.56 -15.23 8.40
C HIS A 276 -10.77 -13.94 8.33
N ALA A 277 -10.26 -13.50 9.47
CA ALA A 277 -9.27 -12.44 9.52
C ALA A 277 -7.97 -12.88 8.82
N SER A 278 -7.41 -12.03 7.97
CA SER A 278 -6.11 -12.28 7.34
C SER A 278 -5.03 -12.38 8.41
N LEU A 279 -4.25 -13.45 8.39
CA LEU A 279 -3.19 -13.75 9.36
C LEU A 279 -1.82 -13.71 8.71
N ASP A 280 -0.92 -12.90 9.29
CA ASP A 280 0.49 -12.83 8.96
C ASP A 280 1.32 -13.48 10.09
N MET A 281 2.00 -14.57 9.78
CA MET A 281 2.97 -15.22 10.66
C MET A 281 4.36 -14.74 10.27
N GLN A 282 5.10 -14.17 11.24
CA GLN A 282 6.42 -13.61 11.01
C GLN A 282 7.47 -14.26 11.91
N ALA A 283 8.59 -14.65 11.33
CA ALA A 283 9.78 -15.11 12.03
C ALA A 283 10.98 -14.25 11.65
N ALA A 284 11.74 -13.79 12.62
CA ALA A 284 12.93 -13.00 12.37
C ALA A 284 14.12 -13.48 13.21
N ILE A 285 15.31 -13.41 12.61
CA ILE A 285 16.58 -13.57 13.33
C ILE A 285 17.55 -12.48 12.86
N GLY A 286 18.21 -11.83 13.80
CA GLY A 286 19.09 -10.72 13.49
C GLY A 286 20.24 -10.59 14.48
N ILE A 287 21.26 -9.89 14.04
CA ILE A 287 22.44 -9.57 14.83
C ILE A 287 22.68 -8.06 14.80
N ASP A 288 22.74 -7.46 15.98
CA ASP A 288 23.15 -6.08 16.19
C ASP A 288 24.63 -6.06 16.58
N ARG A 289 25.43 -5.26 15.90
CA ARG A 289 26.86 -5.13 16.21
C ARG A 289 27.27 -3.67 16.33
N GLN A 290 27.84 -3.31 17.48
CA GLN A 290 28.55 -2.06 17.65
C GLN A 290 29.98 -2.21 17.07
N LEU A 291 30.22 -1.67 15.88
CA LEU A 291 31.51 -1.73 15.19
C LEU A 291 32.55 -0.84 15.85
N SER A 292 32.09 0.34 16.32
CA SER A 292 32.91 1.30 17.06
C SER A 292 32.03 2.11 18.01
N LYS A 293 32.62 3.03 18.79
CA LYS A 293 31.84 3.99 19.60
C LYS A 293 30.93 4.88 18.74
N ALA A 294 31.25 5.02 17.46
CA ALA A 294 30.53 5.91 16.51
C ALA A 294 29.71 5.15 15.46
N ALA A 295 29.77 3.82 15.40
CA ALA A 295 29.13 3.06 14.34
C ALA A 295 28.48 1.77 14.84
N THR A 296 27.25 1.52 14.38
CA THR A 296 26.46 0.32 14.63
C THR A 296 25.98 -0.28 13.30
N MET A 297 25.82 -1.58 13.26
CA MET A 297 25.31 -2.33 12.12
C MET A 297 24.28 -3.36 12.63
N ASN A 298 23.24 -3.55 11.86
CA ASN A 298 22.25 -4.62 12.06
C ASN A 298 22.13 -5.42 10.77
N VAL A 299 22.00 -6.73 10.88
CA VAL A 299 21.59 -7.62 9.79
C VAL A 299 20.49 -8.52 10.32
N THR A 300 19.36 -8.53 9.63
CA THR A 300 18.17 -9.30 10.02
C THR A 300 17.64 -10.07 8.80
N TYR A 301 17.41 -11.35 8.99
CA TYR A 301 16.58 -12.16 8.09
C TYR A 301 15.16 -12.21 8.65
N LEU A 302 14.19 -11.93 7.79
CA LEU A 302 12.76 -12.01 8.09
C LEU A 302 12.10 -12.97 7.11
N TYR A 303 11.30 -13.88 7.64
CA TYR A 303 10.38 -14.72 6.89
C TYR A 303 8.95 -14.38 7.31
N SER A 304 8.07 -14.14 6.34
CA SER A 304 6.65 -13.90 6.56
C SER A 304 5.82 -14.86 5.73
N GLN A 305 4.77 -15.39 6.32
CA GLN A 305 3.76 -16.18 5.63
C GLN A 305 2.39 -15.62 5.97
N GLY A 306 1.67 -15.16 4.94
CA GLY A 306 0.28 -14.77 5.06
C GLY A 306 -0.64 -15.90 4.66
N ILE A 307 -1.64 -16.18 5.48
CA ILE A 307 -2.77 -17.08 5.19
C ILE A 307 -4.06 -16.32 5.39
N HIS A 308 -5.16 -16.85 4.89
CA HIS A 308 -6.45 -16.15 4.90
C HIS A 308 -6.36 -14.75 4.26
N GLN A 309 -5.49 -14.59 3.26
CA GLN A 309 -5.37 -13.33 2.55
C GLN A 309 -6.63 -13.07 1.71
N TYR A 310 -7.03 -11.79 1.66
CA TYR A 310 -8.28 -11.42 1.01
C TYR A 310 -8.17 -11.44 -0.51
N LEU A 311 -9.26 -11.82 -1.16
CA LEU A 311 -9.49 -11.70 -2.60
C LEU A 311 -11.00 -11.52 -2.86
N THR A 312 -11.36 -11.10 -4.07
CA THR A 312 -12.74 -11.04 -4.55
C THR A 312 -12.92 -12.05 -5.66
N ASN A 313 -13.86 -12.97 -5.52
CA ASN A 313 -14.09 -14.04 -6.48
C ASN A 313 -15.51 -13.98 -7.05
N ASN A 314 -15.68 -14.09 -8.38
CA ASN A 314 -16.97 -14.24 -8.99
C ASN A 314 -17.41 -15.72 -8.93
N ILE A 315 -18.15 -16.09 -7.88
CA ILE A 315 -18.55 -17.50 -7.67
C ILE A 315 -19.60 -18.02 -8.67
N THR A 316 -20.19 -17.15 -9.47
CA THR A 316 -21.10 -17.52 -10.55
C THR A 316 -20.42 -17.54 -11.92
N ALA A 317 -19.09 -17.31 -11.96
CA ALA A 317 -18.33 -17.42 -13.21
C ALA A 317 -18.43 -18.81 -13.81
N PRO A 318 -18.41 -18.93 -15.15
CA PRO A 318 -18.40 -20.23 -15.84
C PRO A 318 -17.22 -21.09 -15.36
N ILE A 319 -17.47 -22.41 -15.27
CA ILE A 319 -16.43 -23.38 -14.94
C ILE A 319 -15.62 -23.66 -16.19
N TRP A 320 -14.33 -23.42 -16.13
CA TRP A 320 -13.35 -23.87 -17.13
C TRP A 320 -12.18 -24.58 -16.44
N GLY A 321 -11.69 -25.62 -17.09
CA GLY A 321 -10.92 -26.65 -16.40
C GLY A 321 -9.41 -26.50 -16.49
N ALA A 322 -8.82 -25.29 -16.49
CA ALA A 322 -7.36 -25.14 -16.45
C ALA A 322 -6.79 -25.73 -15.16
N THR A 323 -6.27 -26.94 -15.23
CA THR A 323 -5.66 -27.64 -14.08
C THR A 323 -4.14 -27.57 -14.07
N ASP A 324 -3.54 -27.45 -15.27
CA ASP A 324 -2.09 -27.50 -15.50
C ASP A 324 -1.48 -26.16 -15.94
N GLY A 325 -2.26 -25.10 -15.96
CA GLY A 325 -1.83 -23.78 -16.41
C GLY A 325 -1.93 -23.56 -17.92
N THR A 326 -2.75 -24.37 -18.62
CA THR A 326 -3.07 -24.19 -20.03
C THR A 326 -4.53 -23.78 -20.21
N TYR A 327 -4.89 -23.29 -21.41
CA TYR A 327 -6.29 -23.04 -21.79
C TYR A 327 -6.94 -24.24 -22.51
N ALA A 328 -6.26 -25.39 -22.57
CA ALA A 328 -6.73 -26.55 -23.34
C ALA A 328 -8.11 -27.09 -22.94
N ASP A 329 -8.45 -26.87 -21.65
CA ASP A 329 -9.71 -27.33 -21.07
C ASP A 329 -10.81 -26.22 -21.09
N VAL A 330 -10.57 -25.10 -21.77
CA VAL A 330 -11.59 -24.07 -21.91
C VAL A 330 -12.70 -24.62 -22.81
N PRO A 331 -13.96 -24.74 -22.33
CA PRO A 331 -15.06 -25.22 -23.15
C PRO A 331 -15.24 -24.32 -24.37
N VAL A 332 -15.11 -24.84 -25.55
CA VAL A 332 -15.26 -24.10 -26.81
C VAL A 332 -16.74 -23.77 -27.06
N ASP A 333 -17.64 -24.59 -26.53
CA ASP A 333 -19.09 -24.46 -26.72
C ASP A 333 -19.74 -23.87 -25.45
N GLY A 334 -20.26 -22.67 -25.58
CA GLY A 334 -21.20 -22.12 -24.62
C GLY A 334 -20.62 -21.28 -23.50
N PHE A 335 -19.71 -20.36 -23.80
CA PHE A 335 -19.48 -19.22 -22.92
C PHE A 335 -20.79 -18.44 -22.81
N HIS A 336 -21.58 -18.78 -21.83
CA HIS A 336 -22.72 -17.96 -21.45
C HIS A 336 -22.25 -17.05 -20.33
N ALA A 337 -22.32 -15.75 -20.55
CA ALA A 337 -22.18 -14.79 -19.47
C ALA A 337 -23.11 -15.23 -18.32
N PRO A 338 -22.65 -15.24 -17.07
CA PRO A 338 -23.51 -15.62 -15.95
C PRO A 338 -24.75 -14.73 -15.93
N PRO A 339 -25.93 -15.27 -15.55
CA PRO A 339 -27.15 -14.48 -15.45
C PRO A 339 -27.03 -13.35 -14.42
N LEU A 340 -26.06 -13.47 -13.53
CA LEU A 340 -25.64 -12.45 -12.56
C LEU A 340 -24.17 -12.66 -12.19
N ASN A 341 -23.50 -11.60 -11.76
CA ASN A 341 -22.16 -11.66 -11.19
C ASN A 341 -22.27 -11.60 -9.67
N LEU A 342 -21.87 -12.66 -8.98
CA LEU A 342 -21.83 -12.70 -7.52
C LEU A 342 -20.38 -12.64 -7.03
N TYR A 343 -19.89 -11.45 -6.79
CA TYR A 343 -18.56 -11.21 -6.25
C TYR A 343 -18.56 -11.45 -4.75
N THR A 344 -17.80 -12.47 -4.33
CA THR A 344 -17.70 -12.88 -2.95
C THR A 344 -16.32 -12.54 -2.41
N TYR A 345 -16.25 -11.76 -1.33
CA TYR A 345 -15.01 -11.53 -0.60
C TYR A 345 -14.64 -12.80 0.14
N GLN A 346 -13.48 -13.35 -0.18
CA GLN A 346 -12.97 -14.61 0.36
C GLN A 346 -11.63 -14.40 1.06
N SER A 347 -11.33 -15.24 2.01
CA SER A 347 -10.08 -15.28 2.76
C SER A 347 -9.24 -16.53 2.42
N GLU A 348 -9.14 -16.85 1.11
CA GLU A 348 -8.47 -18.07 0.61
C GLU A 348 -7.08 -17.78 0.01
N GLY A 349 -6.67 -16.53 0.00
CA GLY A 349 -5.36 -16.14 -0.49
C GLY A 349 -4.22 -16.50 0.45
N PHE A 350 -3.01 -16.55 -0.08
CA PHE A 350 -1.79 -16.73 0.69
C PHE A 350 -0.60 -16.03 0.04
N TYR A 351 0.42 -15.75 0.87
CA TYR A 351 1.74 -15.35 0.37
C TYR A 351 2.86 -15.89 1.27
N ARG A 352 4.07 -15.91 0.70
CA ARG A 352 5.33 -16.18 1.40
C ARG A 352 6.34 -15.12 1.01
N GLN A 353 7.07 -14.63 1.99
CA GLN A 353 8.06 -13.57 1.79
C GLN A 353 9.33 -13.87 2.58
N SER A 354 10.47 -13.71 1.94
CA SER A 354 11.79 -13.79 2.55
C SER A 354 12.53 -12.48 2.33
N GLN A 355 13.08 -11.91 3.40
CA GLN A 355 13.79 -10.63 3.34
C GLN A 355 15.11 -10.70 4.10
N ILE A 356 16.13 -10.08 3.54
CA ILE A 356 17.37 -9.78 4.25
C ILE A 356 17.47 -8.27 4.34
N LEU A 357 17.55 -7.75 5.55
CA LEU A 357 17.74 -6.33 5.82
C LEU A 357 19.11 -6.13 6.48
N ALA A 358 19.95 -5.35 5.85
CA ALA A 358 21.19 -4.87 6.43
C ALA A 358 21.12 -3.35 6.61
N SER A 359 21.35 -2.85 7.81
CA SER A 359 21.38 -1.41 8.10
C SER A 359 22.63 -1.02 8.87
N ALA A 360 23.10 0.19 8.64
CA ALA A 360 24.22 0.75 9.35
C ALA A 360 23.95 2.20 9.73
N ASN A 361 24.39 2.58 10.93
CA ASN A 361 24.35 3.94 11.41
C ASN A 361 25.76 4.32 11.91
N ALA A 362 26.26 5.45 11.43
CA ALA A 362 27.55 5.96 11.83
C ALA A 362 27.44 7.45 12.19
N ARG A 363 27.97 7.86 13.34
CA ARG A 363 27.95 9.24 13.80
C ARG A 363 29.34 9.65 14.24
N PHE A 364 29.99 10.45 13.43
CA PHE A 364 31.29 11.04 13.68
C PHE A 364 31.14 12.55 13.99
N ARG A 365 32.24 13.16 14.39
CA ARG A 365 32.22 14.59 14.77
C ARG A 365 31.66 15.52 13.67
N ARG A 366 31.94 15.23 12.40
CA ARG A 366 31.58 16.08 11.27
C ARG A 366 30.57 15.47 10.32
N PHE A 367 30.28 14.20 10.44
CA PHE A 367 29.28 13.57 9.59
C PHE A 367 28.49 12.48 10.33
N SER A 368 27.25 12.34 9.97
CA SER A 368 26.43 11.18 10.31
C SER A 368 25.93 10.53 9.03
N LEU A 369 25.87 9.22 9.04
CA LEU A 369 25.42 8.41 7.92
C LEU A 369 24.46 7.34 8.44
N PHE A 370 23.34 7.18 7.77
CA PHE A 370 22.43 6.06 7.93
C PHE A 370 22.21 5.44 6.56
N GLY A 371 22.26 4.14 6.49
CA GLY A 371 21.91 3.42 5.27
C GLY A 371 21.30 2.07 5.56
N PHE A 372 20.44 1.62 4.66
CA PHE A 372 19.99 0.25 4.65
C PHE A 372 19.97 -0.32 3.23
N TYR A 373 20.15 -1.61 3.15
CA TYR A 373 19.94 -2.44 1.99
C TYR A 373 18.95 -3.54 2.34
N MET A 374 17.99 -3.77 1.47
CA MET A 374 17.00 -4.84 1.61
C MET A 374 16.98 -5.68 0.34
N TYR A 375 17.14 -6.98 0.49
CA TYR A 375 16.77 -7.97 -0.51
C TYR A 375 15.43 -8.58 -0.11
N ASN A 376 14.51 -8.70 -1.07
CA ASN A 376 13.15 -9.19 -0.84
C ASN A 376 12.75 -10.16 -1.94
N ASN A 377 12.01 -11.21 -1.57
CA ASN A 377 11.37 -12.15 -2.48
C ASN A 377 10.00 -12.49 -1.90
N ALA A 378 8.94 -12.18 -2.64
CA ALA A 378 7.56 -12.37 -2.20
C ALA A 378 6.71 -13.01 -3.30
N LEU A 379 6.18 -14.19 -2.99
CA LEU A 379 5.33 -14.98 -3.89
C LEU A 379 3.98 -15.25 -3.21
N GLY A 380 2.91 -15.21 -3.96
CA GLY A 380 1.54 -15.44 -3.48
C GLY A 380 0.54 -15.56 -4.61
N ASN A 381 -0.73 -15.62 -4.27
CA ASN A 381 -1.82 -15.81 -5.23
C ASN A 381 -2.91 -14.72 -5.19
N THR A 382 -2.68 -13.63 -4.47
CA THR A 382 -3.63 -12.53 -4.40
C THR A 382 -2.94 -11.19 -4.16
N GLY A 383 -3.38 -10.15 -4.84
CA GLY A 383 -2.96 -8.76 -4.61
C GLY A 383 -3.76 -8.04 -3.50
N GLY A 384 -4.62 -8.75 -2.77
CA GLY A 384 -5.50 -8.19 -1.74
C GLY A 384 -6.98 -8.22 -2.12
N VAL A 385 -7.82 -7.58 -1.33
CA VAL A 385 -9.28 -7.62 -1.46
C VAL A 385 -9.83 -7.28 -2.86
N ASN A 386 -9.14 -6.42 -3.61
CA ASN A 386 -9.52 -6.05 -4.97
C ASN A 386 -8.93 -6.96 -6.05
N SER A 387 -8.17 -7.98 -5.66
CA SER A 387 -7.61 -8.96 -6.59
C SER A 387 -8.68 -9.98 -6.95
N MET A 388 -8.89 -10.15 -8.24
CA MET A 388 -9.79 -11.15 -8.80
C MET A 388 -8.97 -12.28 -9.43
N PRO A 389 -9.26 -13.55 -9.09
CA PRO A 389 -8.52 -14.68 -9.66
C PRO A 389 -8.78 -14.82 -11.16
N LEU A 390 -7.79 -15.30 -11.88
CA LEU A 390 -7.91 -15.64 -13.31
C LEU A 390 -9.00 -16.69 -13.53
N ASN A 391 -9.03 -17.71 -12.67
CA ASN A 391 -10.04 -18.75 -12.66
C ASN A 391 -10.72 -18.81 -11.28
N ALA A 392 -12.01 -18.51 -11.25
CA ALA A 392 -12.81 -18.51 -10.03
C ALA A 392 -12.77 -19.85 -9.26
N HIS A 393 -12.51 -20.96 -9.96
CA HIS A 393 -12.51 -22.32 -9.42
C HIS A 393 -11.10 -22.92 -9.23
N ASN A 394 -10.04 -22.17 -9.60
CA ASN A 394 -8.65 -22.63 -9.43
C ASN A 394 -7.68 -21.47 -9.11
N LEU A 395 -7.60 -21.10 -7.86
CA LEU A 395 -6.74 -20.02 -7.37
C LEU A 395 -5.22 -20.31 -7.51
N LYS A 396 -4.83 -21.56 -7.80
CA LYS A 396 -3.40 -21.90 -7.98
C LYS A 396 -2.80 -21.28 -9.22
N LEU A 397 -3.63 -20.95 -10.21
CA LEU A 397 -3.17 -20.29 -11.43
C LEU A 397 -2.62 -18.88 -11.16
N ASP A 398 -3.06 -18.24 -10.08
CA ASP A 398 -2.63 -16.88 -9.70
C ASP A 398 -1.35 -16.87 -8.84
N TYR A 399 -0.69 -18.02 -8.68
CA TYR A 399 0.58 -18.06 -7.97
C TYR A 399 1.69 -17.40 -8.77
N GLY A 400 2.32 -16.38 -8.18
CA GLY A 400 3.39 -15.64 -8.82
C GLY A 400 3.97 -14.56 -7.92
N ARG A 401 4.64 -13.59 -8.53
CA ARG A 401 5.30 -12.49 -7.80
C ARG A 401 4.29 -11.46 -7.33
N MET A 402 4.36 -11.15 -6.04
CA MET A 402 3.48 -10.15 -5.43
C MET A 402 3.88 -8.73 -5.85
N GLY A 403 2.91 -7.80 -5.94
CA GLY A 403 3.19 -6.41 -6.31
C GLY A 403 4.17 -5.67 -5.39
N PHE A 404 4.41 -6.18 -4.19
CA PHE A 404 5.43 -5.66 -3.25
C PHE A 404 6.76 -6.43 -3.30
N ASP A 405 6.95 -7.35 -4.26
CA ASP A 405 8.19 -8.09 -4.50
C ASP A 405 9.25 -7.21 -5.19
N ILE A 406 9.67 -6.16 -4.50
CA ILE A 406 10.80 -5.33 -4.93
C ILE A 406 12.08 -6.02 -4.45
N HIS A 407 12.80 -6.69 -5.37
CA HIS A 407 13.94 -7.53 -5.03
C HIS A 407 15.06 -6.78 -4.32
N GLN A 408 15.34 -5.56 -4.72
CA GLN A 408 16.45 -4.79 -4.14
C GLN A 408 15.98 -3.38 -3.80
N ARG A 409 16.27 -2.97 -2.59
CA ARG A 409 16.03 -1.61 -2.12
C ARG A 409 17.23 -1.13 -1.34
N PHE A 410 17.66 0.07 -1.65
CA PHE A 410 18.81 0.71 -1.03
C PHE A 410 18.49 2.16 -0.71
N VAL A 411 18.83 2.58 0.50
CA VAL A 411 18.69 3.98 0.92
C VAL A 411 19.93 4.39 1.71
N VAL A 412 20.45 5.56 1.40
CA VAL A 412 21.50 6.23 2.19
C VAL A 412 21.09 7.66 2.47
N LEU A 413 21.14 8.02 3.74
CA LEU A 413 20.91 9.36 4.26
C LEU A 413 22.17 9.84 4.96
N GLY A 414 22.60 11.05 4.68
CA GLY A 414 23.78 11.64 5.29
C GLY A 414 23.54 13.03 5.84
N ASN A 415 24.40 13.44 6.77
CA ASN A 415 24.54 14.83 7.17
C ASN A 415 26.05 15.11 7.38
N ILE A 416 26.56 16.09 6.67
CA ILE A 416 27.98 16.48 6.68
C ILE A 416 28.06 17.93 7.12
N ASN A 417 28.72 18.18 8.26
CA ASN A 417 29.00 19.52 8.75
C ASN A 417 30.31 20.04 8.15
N ALA A 418 30.19 20.89 7.16
CA ALA A 418 31.30 21.58 6.54
C ALA A 418 31.71 22.83 7.34
N PRO A 419 32.90 23.42 7.08
CA PRO A 419 33.28 24.72 7.64
C PRO A 419 32.20 25.80 7.36
N TRP A 420 32.30 26.93 8.07
CA TRP A 420 31.43 28.11 7.93
C TRP A 420 29.96 27.88 8.21
N ALA A 421 29.61 26.94 9.10
CA ALA A 421 28.24 26.58 9.46
C ALA A 421 27.38 26.16 8.24
N ILE A 422 27.99 25.47 7.28
CA ILE A 422 27.31 24.83 6.16
C ILE A 422 27.07 23.37 6.52
N SER A 423 25.86 22.88 6.30
CA SER A 423 25.55 21.45 6.36
C SER A 423 25.05 20.95 5.00
N LEU A 424 25.51 19.76 4.62
CA LEU A 424 25.12 19.05 3.42
C LEU A 424 24.37 17.78 3.85
N SER A 425 23.15 17.60 3.36
CA SER A 425 22.35 16.41 3.69
C SER A 425 21.96 15.68 2.40
N PRO A 426 22.83 14.76 1.92
CA PRO A 426 22.52 13.90 0.78
C PRO A 426 21.52 12.83 1.18
N MET A 427 20.64 12.47 0.22
CA MET A 427 19.73 11.35 0.30
C MET A 427 19.74 10.64 -1.06
N VAL A 428 20.04 9.36 -1.04
CA VAL A 428 20.04 8.48 -2.22
C VAL A 428 19.08 7.33 -1.95
N ALA A 429 18.21 7.05 -2.88
CA ALA A 429 17.30 5.92 -2.84
C ALA A 429 17.31 5.18 -4.18
N TYR A 430 17.32 3.88 -4.12
CA TYR A 430 17.23 2.95 -5.24
C TYR A 430 16.21 1.86 -4.94
N ASN A 431 15.34 1.56 -5.91
CA ASN A 431 14.49 0.39 -5.91
C ASN A 431 14.63 -0.33 -7.25
N SER A 432 14.75 -1.64 -7.23
CA SER A 432 14.55 -2.45 -8.44
C SER A 432 13.11 -2.32 -8.93
N GLY A 433 12.85 -2.72 -10.17
CA GLY A 433 11.51 -2.70 -10.73
C GLY A 433 10.50 -3.49 -9.89
N THR A 434 9.26 -3.01 -9.87
CA THR A 434 8.12 -3.73 -9.28
C THR A 434 7.53 -4.71 -10.28
N PRO A 435 7.09 -5.90 -9.85
CA PRO A 435 6.32 -6.79 -10.72
C PRO A 435 5.01 -6.13 -11.14
N TYR A 436 4.55 -6.46 -12.33
CA TYR A 436 3.22 -6.10 -12.80
C TYR A 436 2.62 -7.25 -13.62
N ASP A 437 1.30 -7.31 -13.67
CA ASP A 437 0.59 -8.33 -14.42
C ASP A 437 0.55 -8.00 -15.91
N ILE A 438 0.74 -9.01 -16.74
CA ILE A 438 0.54 -8.91 -18.18
C ILE A 438 -0.78 -9.62 -18.48
N THR A 439 -1.73 -8.89 -19.06
CA THR A 439 -3.07 -9.40 -19.40
C THR A 439 -3.32 -9.29 -20.89
N ILE A 440 -4.22 -10.09 -21.40
CA ILE A 440 -4.65 -10.01 -22.81
C ILE A 440 -5.55 -8.78 -23.01
N GLY A 441 -6.35 -8.41 -22.00
CA GLY A 441 -7.33 -7.34 -22.08
C GLY A 441 -8.69 -7.76 -22.62
N ASN A 442 -8.87 -9.05 -22.90
CA ASN A 442 -10.14 -9.67 -23.32
C ASN A 442 -10.65 -10.62 -22.23
N ASP A 443 -11.96 -10.83 -22.18
CA ASP A 443 -12.60 -11.84 -21.36
C ASP A 443 -12.85 -13.09 -22.22
N LEU A 444 -11.93 -14.07 -22.12
CA LEU A 444 -11.99 -15.31 -22.93
C LEU A 444 -12.91 -16.36 -22.31
N VAL A 445 -13.28 -16.22 -21.04
CA VAL A 445 -14.02 -17.25 -20.29
C VAL A 445 -15.38 -16.75 -19.81
N ALA A 446 -15.82 -15.59 -20.31
CA ALA A 446 -17.10 -14.96 -20.00
C ALA A 446 -17.38 -14.81 -18.48
N ASN A 447 -16.35 -14.48 -17.70
CA ASN A 447 -16.46 -14.26 -16.26
C ASN A 447 -16.62 -12.78 -15.89
N ASN A 448 -16.75 -11.88 -16.88
CA ASN A 448 -16.76 -10.44 -16.77
C ASN A 448 -15.51 -9.81 -16.15
N GLN A 449 -14.38 -10.52 -16.28
CA GLN A 449 -13.07 -10.04 -15.82
C GLN A 449 -12.11 -9.98 -17.00
N PHE A 450 -11.40 -8.87 -17.12
CA PHE A 450 -10.43 -8.64 -18.22
C PHE A 450 -8.99 -8.89 -17.74
N ASN A 451 -8.82 -9.80 -16.78
CA ASN A 451 -7.56 -10.13 -16.14
C ASN A 451 -6.89 -11.39 -16.71
N MET A 452 -7.39 -11.91 -17.85
CA MET A 452 -6.83 -13.09 -18.49
C MET A 452 -5.38 -12.86 -18.88
N ARG A 453 -4.49 -13.79 -18.46
CA ARG A 453 -3.07 -13.72 -18.78
C ARG A 453 -2.76 -14.51 -20.05
N PRO A 454 -1.83 -14.03 -20.91
CA PRO A 454 -1.41 -14.77 -22.10
C PRO A 454 -0.68 -16.06 -21.73
N THR A 455 -0.51 -16.94 -22.71
CA THR A 455 0.37 -18.09 -22.61
C THR A 455 1.76 -17.78 -23.14
N PHE A 456 2.74 -18.63 -22.86
CA PHE A 456 4.01 -18.60 -23.56
C PHE A 456 3.80 -19.10 -24.99
N ALA A 457 4.18 -18.31 -25.99
CA ALA A 457 4.13 -18.73 -27.37
C ALA A 457 5.24 -19.73 -27.71
N ALA A 458 4.94 -20.75 -28.47
CA ALA A 458 5.95 -21.71 -28.94
C ALA A 458 6.97 -21.06 -29.91
N SER A 459 6.52 -20.07 -30.69
CA SER A 459 7.38 -19.23 -31.52
C SER A 459 6.78 -17.84 -31.68
N CYS A 460 7.65 -16.85 -31.96
CA CYS A 460 7.19 -15.47 -32.23
C CYS A 460 6.45 -15.30 -33.57
N SER A 461 6.43 -16.33 -34.39
CA SER A 461 5.79 -16.30 -35.71
C SER A 461 4.44 -17.04 -35.76
N GLU A 462 4.00 -17.60 -34.63
CA GLU A 462 2.69 -18.25 -34.59
C GLU A 462 1.53 -17.24 -34.60
N PRO A 463 0.33 -17.62 -35.07
CA PRO A 463 -0.84 -16.76 -35.03
C PRO A 463 -1.19 -16.33 -33.62
N GLY A 464 -1.35 -15.01 -33.40
CA GLY A 464 -1.65 -14.46 -32.07
C GLY A 464 -0.43 -14.22 -31.19
N ALA A 465 0.78 -14.61 -31.61
CA ALA A 465 2.00 -14.32 -30.87
C ALA A 465 2.35 -12.81 -30.93
N VAL A 466 2.73 -12.30 -29.77
CA VAL A 466 3.25 -10.94 -29.61
C VAL A 466 4.69 -11.07 -29.12
N ASN A 467 5.61 -10.41 -29.83
CA ASN A 467 7.01 -10.34 -29.42
C ASN A 467 7.21 -9.11 -28.50
N PRO A 468 7.49 -9.28 -27.20
CA PRO A 468 7.69 -8.14 -26.32
C PRO A 468 8.86 -7.23 -26.70
N ALA A 469 9.84 -7.74 -27.43
CA ALA A 469 10.98 -6.96 -27.93
C ALA A 469 10.56 -5.82 -28.87
N ASP A 470 9.46 -5.98 -29.61
CA ASP A 470 8.90 -4.96 -30.51
C ASP A 470 8.36 -3.75 -29.75
N TYR A 471 8.10 -3.92 -28.46
CA TYR A 471 7.67 -2.88 -27.51
C TYR A 471 8.80 -2.39 -26.60
N GLY A 472 10.05 -2.84 -26.84
CA GLY A 472 11.23 -2.47 -26.06
C GLY A 472 11.44 -3.29 -24.78
N ILE A 473 10.70 -4.39 -24.61
CA ILE A 473 10.87 -5.32 -23.47
C ILE A 473 11.78 -6.46 -23.90
N HIS A 474 13.07 -6.33 -23.60
CA HIS A 474 14.06 -7.32 -23.99
C HIS A 474 14.18 -8.44 -22.95
N GLY A 475 14.48 -9.68 -23.44
CA GLY A 475 14.69 -10.85 -22.58
C GLY A 475 13.41 -11.57 -22.13
N MET A 476 12.24 -11.10 -22.55
CA MET A 476 10.96 -11.79 -22.34
C MET A 476 10.65 -12.67 -23.56
N PRO A 477 10.21 -13.93 -23.39
CA PRO A 477 9.77 -14.78 -24.49
C PRO A 477 8.52 -14.21 -25.16
N CYS A 478 8.22 -14.65 -26.38
CA CYS A 478 7.00 -14.30 -27.05
C CYS A 478 5.78 -14.84 -26.31
N LEU A 479 4.72 -14.05 -26.29
CA LEU A 479 3.48 -14.34 -25.58
C LEU A 479 2.33 -14.51 -26.58
N ASN A 480 1.45 -15.48 -26.35
CA ASN A 480 0.29 -15.70 -27.19
C ASN A 480 -0.95 -15.00 -26.60
N ALA A 481 -1.51 -14.05 -27.35
CA ALA A 481 -2.71 -13.31 -26.98
C ALA A 481 -4.02 -14.04 -27.31
N SER A 482 -3.95 -15.17 -28.01
CA SER A 482 -5.12 -15.98 -28.39
C SER A 482 -4.93 -17.44 -27.94
N PRO A 483 -4.85 -17.70 -26.64
CA PRO A 483 -4.48 -18.99 -26.09
C PRO A 483 -5.55 -20.08 -26.25
N ALA A 484 -6.75 -19.74 -26.70
CA ALA A 484 -7.85 -20.70 -26.83
C ALA A 484 -7.47 -21.89 -27.74
N GLY A 485 -7.59 -23.10 -27.20
CA GLY A 485 -7.28 -24.34 -27.90
C GLY A 485 -5.78 -24.64 -28.02
N THR A 486 -4.91 -24.00 -27.28
CA THR A 486 -3.48 -24.26 -27.23
C THR A 486 -3.10 -25.09 -26.00
N ASN A 487 -1.99 -25.84 -26.08
CA ASN A 487 -1.37 -26.54 -24.96
C ASN A 487 -0.27 -25.68 -24.30
N GLU A 488 -0.25 -24.41 -24.56
CA GLU A 488 0.73 -23.46 -24.03
C GLU A 488 0.39 -23.07 -22.60
N LYS A 489 1.43 -22.95 -21.78
CA LYS A 489 1.27 -22.58 -20.37
C LYS A 489 0.98 -21.10 -20.20
N ILE A 490 0.02 -20.78 -19.35
CA ILE A 490 -0.30 -19.44 -18.89
C ILE A 490 0.90 -18.88 -18.13
N ILE A 491 1.26 -17.62 -18.38
CA ILE A 491 2.33 -16.96 -17.62
C ILE A 491 1.96 -16.79 -16.15
N PRO A 492 2.93 -16.83 -15.21
CA PRO A 492 2.67 -16.61 -13.79
C PRO A 492 2.12 -15.22 -13.51
N TYR A 493 1.46 -15.05 -12.37
CA TYR A 493 1.07 -13.75 -11.83
C TYR A 493 2.31 -12.87 -11.62
N GLY A 494 2.20 -11.54 -11.89
CA GLY A 494 3.31 -10.61 -11.73
C GLY A 494 4.54 -10.90 -12.60
N TYR A 495 4.34 -11.45 -13.82
CA TYR A 495 5.44 -11.84 -14.71
C TYR A 495 6.22 -10.67 -15.28
N GLY A 496 5.55 -9.52 -15.51
CA GLY A 496 6.19 -8.30 -16.00
C GLY A 496 7.10 -7.68 -14.94
N MET A 497 8.19 -7.04 -15.39
CA MET A 497 9.12 -6.29 -14.55
C MET A 497 9.07 -4.81 -14.92
N GLY A 498 8.68 -3.96 -13.99
CA GLY A 498 8.69 -2.51 -14.15
C GLY A 498 10.10 -1.91 -14.14
N PRO A 499 10.25 -0.64 -14.49
CA PRO A 499 11.51 0.06 -14.46
C PRO A 499 12.06 0.22 -13.04
N GLN A 500 13.37 0.30 -12.92
CA GLN A 500 14.04 0.65 -11.67
C GLN A 500 13.88 2.15 -11.37
N ASN A 501 13.91 2.49 -10.08
CA ASN A 501 13.79 3.86 -9.61
C ASN A 501 15.07 4.28 -8.89
N VAL A 502 15.63 5.42 -9.29
CA VAL A 502 16.82 6.01 -8.69
C VAL A 502 16.52 7.47 -8.37
N SER A 503 16.69 7.88 -7.13
CA SER A 503 16.56 9.28 -6.75
C SER A 503 17.72 9.73 -5.89
N MET A 504 18.23 10.92 -6.18
CA MET A 504 19.21 11.60 -5.35
C MET A 504 18.69 12.99 -5.03
N ASN A 505 18.52 13.26 -3.75
CA ASN A 505 18.14 14.58 -3.23
C ASN A 505 19.27 15.12 -2.38
N MET A 506 19.41 16.45 -2.32
CA MET A 506 20.44 17.10 -1.54
C MET A 506 19.88 18.36 -0.88
N ARG A 507 20.08 18.49 0.41
CA ARG A 507 19.85 19.76 1.10
C ARG A 507 21.21 20.38 1.45
N VAL A 508 21.37 21.63 1.10
CA VAL A 508 22.48 22.48 1.54
C VAL A 508 21.88 23.53 2.45
N SER A 509 22.39 23.69 3.65
CA SER A 509 21.92 24.72 4.57
C SER A 509 23.08 25.47 5.24
N LYS A 510 22.86 26.76 5.52
CA LYS A 510 23.78 27.61 6.25
C LYS A 510 23.04 28.27 7.39
N VAL A 511 23.60 28.15 8.59
CA VAL A 511 23.03 28.80 9.79
C VAL A 511 23.87 30.04 10.11
N ILE A 512 23.20 31.18 10.24
CA ILE A 512 23.77 32.47 10.57
C ILE A 512 23.21 32.87 11.94
N GLY A 513 24.06 32.95 12.97
CA GLY A 513 23.69 33.39 14.29
C GLY A 513 23.65 34.91 14.38
N ILE A 514 22.59 35.47 14.97
CA ILE A 514 22.35 36.91 15.09
C ILE A 514 22.11 37.25 16.58
N GLY A 515 22.59 38.42 17.02
CA GLY A 515 22.41 38.90 18.38
C GLY A 515 23.46 38.41 19.42
N PRO A 516 23.23 38.61 20.71
CA PRO A 516 24.18 38.26 21.75
C PRO A 516 24.43 36.77 21.88
N ARG A 517 25.61 36.35 22.34
CA ARG A 517 25.90 34.97 22.68
C ARG A 517 25.09 34.56 23.92
N VAL A 518 24.45 33.42 23.87
CA VAL A 518 23.77 32.81 25.02
C VAL A 518 24.72 31.78 25.62
N GLU A 519 25.24 32.04 26.80
CA GLU A 519 26.04 31.05 27.54
C GLU A 519 25.10 29.99 28.13
N GLY A 520 25.26 28.72 27.76
CA GLY A 520 24.72 27.59 28.50
C GLY A 520 23.30 27.15 28.14
N GLY A 521 22.89 27.23 26.86
CA GLY A 521 21.59 26.70 26.42
C GLY A 521 21.73 25.84 25.18
N GLY A 522 21.99 24.57 25.35
CA GLY A 522 21.63 23.58 24.33
C GLY A 522 20.10 23.56 24.24
N ALA A 523 19.49 24.42 23.42
CA ALA A 523 18.09 24.33 23.12
C ALA A 523 17.85 23.03 22.36
N SER A 524 17.42 22.01 23.06
CA SER A 524 16.71 20.89 22.47
C SER A 524 15.43 21.46 21.87
N GLY A 525 15.47 21.81 20.60
CA GLY A 525 14.28 22.08 19.80
C GLY A 525 13.50 20.77 19.63
N GLY A 526 12.88 20.30 20.69
CA GLY A 526 11.76 19.38 20.61
C GLY A 526 10.59 20.17 20.03
N GLY A 527 10.45 20.18 18.71
CA GLY A 527 9.17 20.49 18.12
C GLY A 527 8.15 19.50 18.69
N PRO A 528 6.89 19.92 18.92
CA PRO A 528 5.87 18.98 19.35
C PRO A 528 5.87 17.81 18.36
N HIS A 529 6.13 16.60 18.87
CA HIS A 529 5.85 15.40 18.14
C HIS A 529 4.37 15.46 17.83
N GLY A 530 4.00 15.77 16.60
CA GLY A 530 2.65 15.56 16.12
C GLY A 530 2.26 14.12 16.47
N PRO A 531 1.02 13.86 16.88
CA PRO A 531 0.56 12.53 17.22
C PRO A 531 0.87 11.65 16.03
N GLY A 532 1.66 10.62 16.28
CA GLY A 532 2.16 9.71 15.25
C GLY A 532 0.99 9.14 14.50
N GLY A 533 0.87 9.47 13.23
CA GLY A 533 -0.02 8.76 12.33
C GLY A 533 0.21 7.28 12.55
N HIS A 534 -0.85 6.53 12.71
CA HIS A 534 -0.83 5.08 12.84
C HIS A 534 -0.10 4.48 11.64
N GLY A 535 1.23 4.46 11.73
CA GLY A 535 2.07 3.78 10.77
C GLY A 535 1.64 2.34 10.75
N ARG A 536 1.25 1.88 9.59
CA ARG A 536 1.10 0.48 9.25
C ARG A 536 2.13 -0.32 10.03
N GLY A 537 1.65 -1.15 10.98
CA GLY A 537 2.45 -2.04 11.79
C GLY A 537 3.01 -3.16 10.92
N GLY A 538 3.95 -2.79 10.09
CA GLY A 538 4.75 -3.70 9.31
C GLY A 538 6.20 -3.37 9.59
N PHE A 539 6.96 -4.38 9.97
CA PHE A 539 8.41 -4.43 9.81
C PHE A 539 9.31 -3.57 10.71
N MET A 540 8.91 -2.39 11.18
CA MET A 540 9.79 -1.55 12.01
C MET A 540 9.79 -1.90 13.51
N GLY A 541 8.90 -2.76 13.97
CA GLY A 541 8.78 -3.14 15.38
C GLY A 541 9.84 -4.11 15.90
N LEU A 542 10.46 -4.91 15.03
CA LEU A 542 11.49 -5.90 15.41
C LEU A 542 12.92 -5.36 15.30
N SER A 543 13.14 -4.28 14.56
CA SER A 543 14.42 -3.58 14.54
C SER A 543 14.44 -2.55 15.66
N GLY A 544 15.03 -2.92 16.79
CA GLY A 544 15.21 -2.02 17.93
C GLY A 544 15.79 -0.67 17.50
N ASN A 545 15.05 0.40 17.80
CA ASN A 545 15.49 1.79 17.79
C ASN A 545 16.16 2.29 16.49
N GLN A 546 15.42 2.28 15.37
CA GLN A 546 15.84 3.02 14.16
C GLN A 546 15.46 4.49 14.28
N GLY A 547 16.17 5.23 15.11
CA GLY A 547 16.24 6.68 14.96
C GLY A 547 16.91 6.97 13.61
N GLY A 548 16.22 7.66 12.71
CA GLY A 548 16.86 8.24 11.53
C GLY A 548 18.10 9.06 11.95
N PRO A 549 18.98 9.45 11.01
CA PRO A 549 20.20 10.17 11.33
C PRO A 549 19.84 11.39 12.17
N GLY A 550 20.19 11.34 13.49
CA GLY A 550 19.90 12.43 14.38
C GLY A 550 20.44 13.71 13.75
N ARG A 551 19.59 14.71 13.60
CA ARG A 551 20.00 16.01 13.11
C ARG A 551 21.23 16.43 13.91
N LEU A 552 22.36 16.54 13.26
CA LEU A 552 23.51 17.25 13.80
C LEU A 552 23.17 18.75 13.66
N ASP A 553 22.30 19.26 14.54
CA ASP A 553 21.99 20.68 14.52
C ASP A 553 23.27 21.44 14.82
N GLN A 554 23.67 22.27 13.89
CA GLN A 554 24.67 23.29 14.17
C GLN A 554 24.01 24.35 15.06
N THR A 555 24.04 24.13 16.37
CA THR A 555 23.61 25.12 17.33
C THR A 555 24.59 26.29 17.27
N VAL A 556 24.09 27.40 16.79
CA VAL A 556 24.81 28.68 16.93
C VAL A 556 24.46 29.21 18.30
N SER A 557 25.48 29.43 19.16
CA SER A 557 25.31 30.00 20.54
C SER A 557 24.89 31.46 20.50
N ARG A 558 23.83 31.79 19.75
CA ARG A 558 23.29 33.11 19.58
C ARG A 558 21.80 33.11 19.84
N LYS A 559 21.25 34.22 20.35
CA LYS A 559 19.83 34.35 20.69
C LYS A 559 18.91 34.12 19.49
N TYR A 560 19.31 34.59 18.33
CA TYR A 560 18.55 34.44 17.08
C TYR A 560 19.37 33.66 16.04
N SER A 561 18.70 32.96 15.14
CA SER A 561 19.34 32.30 14.02
C SER A 561 18.54 32.41 12.73
N LEU A 562 19.23 32.73 11.64
CA LEU A 562 18.70 32.68 10.29
C LEU A 562 19.30 31.45 9.59
N THR A 563 18.45 30.54 9.19
CA THR A 563 18.82 29.35 8.41
C THR A 563 18.40 29.55 6.96
N LEU A 564 19.39 29.59 6.06
CA LEU A 564 19.17 29.58 4.61
C LEU A 564 19.38 28.16 4.11
N SER A 565 18.45 27.61 3.36
CA SER A 565 18.54 26.25 2.80
C SER A 565 18.19 26.26 1.33
N ALA A 566 18.93 25.45 0.56
CA ALA A 566 18.59 25.06 -0.79
C ALA A 566 18.36 23.55 -0.81
N PHE A 567 17.20 23.11 -1.29
CA PHE A 567 16.86 21.70 -1.42
C PHE A 567 16.71 21.35 -2.90
N GLY A 568 17.60 20.50 -3.40
CA GLY A 568 17.54 19.93 -4.73
C GLY A 568 16.88 18.56 -4.70
N THR A 569 15.81 18.39 -5.46
CA THR A 569 15.13 17.11 -5.66
C THR A 569 15.50 16.54 -7.02
N ASN A 570 15.70 15.23 -7.08
CA ASN A 570 16.08 14.52 -8.29
C ASN A 570 17.28 15.17 -9.01
N ILE A 571 18.38 15.38 -8.25
CA ILE A 571 19.58 16.08 -8.75
C ILE A 571 20.18 15.39 -9.97
N LEU A 572 20.05 14.05 -10.04
CA LEU A 572 20.51 13.25 -11.17
C LEU A 572 19.69 13.52 -12.44
N ASN A 573 18.54 14.19 -12.32
CA ASN A 573 17.57 14.42 -13.41
C ASN A 573 17.19 13.11 -14.10
N HIS A 574 17.06 12.04 -13.31
CA HIS A 574 16.64 10.73 -13.79
C HIS A 574 15.12 10.64 -13.84
N GLU A 575 14.59 10.22 -14.97
CA GLU A 575 13.16 10.01 -15.13
C GLU A 575 12.76 8.68 -14.51
N ASN A 576 12.08 8.74 -13.36
CA ASN A 576 11.58 7.57 -12.66
C ASN A 576 10.17 7.25 -13.17
N LEU A 577 10.08 6.26 -14.03
CA LEU A 577 8.84 5.84 -14.67
C LEU A 577 8.01 4.95 -13.73
N GLY A 578 6.69 5.08 -13.81
CA GLY A 578 5.73 4.22 -13.11
C GLY A 578 5.62 2.84 -13.73
N THR A 579 4.67 2.04 -13.22
CA THR A 579 4.40 0.71 -13.75
C THR A 579 3.97 0.78 -15.22
N PRO A 580 4.56 -0.03 -16.11
CA PRO A 580 4.17 -0.09 -17.51
C PRO A 580 2.74 -0.60 -17.70
N ASN A 581 2.13 -0.25 -18.84
CA ASN A 581 0.87 -0.86 -19.26
C ASN A 581 1.10 -2.35 -19.55
N GLY A 582 0.38 -3.22 -18.83
CA GLY A 582 0.49 -4.67 -18.94
C GLY A 582 -0.47 -5.31 -19.95
N THR A 583 -1.34 -4.54 -20.60
CA THR A 583 -2.30 -5.09 -21.58
C THR A 583 -1.60 -5.41 -22.90
N LEU A 584 -1.44 -6.70 -23.21
CA LEU A 584 -0.61 -7.19 -24.31
C LEU A 584 -1.04 -6.67 -25.69
N LEU A 585 -2.36 -6.54 -25.93
CA LEU A 585 -2.90 -6.02 -27.18
C LEU A 585 -3.00 -4.50 -27.25
N SER A 586 -2.58 -3.80 -26.20
CA SER A 586 -2.56 -2.33 -26.18
C SER A 586 -1.39 -1.79 -27.00
N PRO A 587 -1.57 -0.70 -27.78
CA PRO A 587 -0.45 0.00 -28.43
C PRO A 587 0.54 0.62 -27.41
N PHE A 588 0.15 0.68 -26.13
CA PHE A 588 0.98 1.14 -25.01
C PHE A 588 1.58 0.00 -24.20
N PHE A 589 1.48 -1.25 -24.66
CA PHE A 589 2.08 -2.39 -23.96
C PHE A 589 3.56 -2.13 -23.63
N GLY A 590 3.95 -2.39 -22.39
CA GLY A 590 5.32 -2.16 -21.93
C GLY A 590 5.73 -0.70 -21.73
N LYS A 591 4.88 0.28 -22.06
CA LYS A 591 5.16 1.70 -21.89
C LYS A 591 4.57 2.23 -20.60
N SER A 592 5.38 2.92 -19.81
CA SER A 592 4.92 3.64 -18.62
C SER A 592 4.25 4.95 -19.04
N GLN A 593 3.03 5.17 -18.57
CA GLN A 593 2.24 6.38 -18.86
C GLN A 593 2.22 7.37 -17.70
N SER A 594 2.94 7.06 -16.62
CA SER A 594 3.01 7.89 -15.40
C SER A 594 4.39 7.83 -14.79
N LEU A 595 4.69 8.78 -13.91
CA LEU A 595 5.89 8.74 -13.07
C LEU A 595 5.68 7.83 -11.87
N ALA A 596 6.77 7.21 -11.41
CA ALA A 596 6.77 6.40 -10.21
C ALA A 596 6.41 7.23 -8.97
N GLY A 597 5.81 6.57 -7.97
CA GLY A 597 5.65 7.14 -6.64
C GLY A 597 7.01 7.42 -5.98
N GLY A 598 7.12 8.51 -5.23
CA GLY A 598 8.34 8.83 -4.48
C GLY A 598 8.56 7.85 -3.33
N PHE A 599 9.82 7.57 -3.02
CA PHE A 599 10.15 6.74 -1.84
C PHE A 599 9.65 7.37 -0.53
N PHE A 600 9.66 8.71 -0.44
CA PHE A 600 9.24 9.48 0.74
C PHE A 600 8.10 10.48 0.46
N GLY A 601 7.43 10.36 -0.68
CA GLY A 601 6.35 11.25 -1.08
C GLY A 601 5.46 10.65 -2.16
N PRO A 602 4.33 11.27 -2.46
CA PRO A 602 3.34 10.70 -3.38
C PRO A 602 3.83 10.57 -4.83
N ARG A 603 4.83 11.36 -5.24
CA ARG A 603 5.42 11.28 -6.60
C ARG A 603 6.90 11.64 -6.56
N THR A 604 7.72 10.95 -7.35
CA THR A 604 9.07 11.40 -7.68
C THR A 604 8.96 12.37 -8.84
N PRO A 605 9.47 13.62 -8.72
CA PRO A 605 9.43 14.52 -9.85
C PRO A 605 10.22 13.95 -11.02
N GLY A 606 9.69 14.04 -12.24
CA GLY A 606 10.38 13.63 -13.46
C GLY A 606 11.60 14.49 -13.72
N ASN A 607 11.51 15.79 -13.41
CA ASN A 607 12.58 16.76 -13.59
C ASN A 607 13.22 17.14 -12.26
N ARG A 608 14.48 17.51 -12.33
CA ARG A 608 15.21 18.13 -11.23
C ARG A 608 14.55 19.45 -10.83
N SER A 609 14.39 19.66 -9.54
CA SER A 609 13.84 20.91 -9.00
C SER A 609 14.67 21.42 -7.82
N PHE A 610 14.64 22.73 -7.61
CA PHE A 610 15.30 23.38 -6.49
C PHE A 610 14.31 24.25 -5.73
N THR A 611 14.32 24.10 -4.40
CA THR A 611 13.51 24.91 -3.50
C THR A 611 14.44 25.68 -2.56
N LEU A 612 14.26 26.98 -2.46
CA LEU A 612 14.97 27.83 -1.50
C LEU A 612 14.06 28.08 -0.29
N GLN A 613 14.63 28.00 0.89
CA GLN A 613 13.94 28.23 2.15
C GLN A 613 14.79 29.11 3.05
N ALA A 614 14.16 30.11 3.65
CA ALA A 614 14.70 30.91 4.73
C ALA A 614 13.86 30.69 6.00
N SER A 615 14.48 30.40 7.13
CA SER A 615 13.83 30.21 8.43
C SER A 615 14.53 31.05 9.48
N PHE A 616 13.76 31.86 10.18
CA PHE A 616 14.25 32.69 11.30
C PHE A 616 13.71 32.11 12.60
N ASN A 617 14.62 31.85 13.56
CA ASN A 617 14.28 31.40 14.92
C ASN A 617 14.69 32.47 15.93
N PHE A 618 13.79 32.74 16.87
CA PHE A 618 13.95 33.78 17.91
C PHE A 618 13.62 33.25 19.30
#